data_82972cf521d9cbd16910218fb1a11f86
#
_entry.id   82972cf521d9cbd16910218fb1a11f86
#
_cell.length_a   1.000
_cell.length_b   1.000
_cell.length_c   1.000
_cell.angle_alpha   90.00
_cell.angle_beta   90.00
_cell.angle_gamma   90.00
#
_symmetry.space_group_name_H-M   'P 1'
#
loop_
_entity.id
_entity.type
_entity.pdbx_description
1 polymer ?
#
loop_
_entity_poly.entity_id
_entity_poly.type
_entity_poly.pdbx_seq_one_letter_code
_entity_poly.pdbx_strand_id
1 'polypeptide(L)'
;MSAEENKALVRRFFEAQLQGDLDALKEMMAEDFVDHRVFPGQDPGPEGYIRAVAEDRASFSNVRRIVEDQVATDDTVVSRLTLTGTHDQGEFAGMEPTGMEMIFTAIVIHRVSGGMIAEEWSEGSGLAELTQQRLEKEMRERERIEQELRVAHRIQQASLPRAVPKLEGWKITHRYQPASQVGGDFYDFHALSDGKLGLIIGDATGKGVPAALVMATTCGMLRAVAQSADYSPGEILARVNEALCPNIAANMFVTCFYAILDPESGRLVYANAGQNLPCCRHEDAASELRARGMPLGLMPGMSYEEKETILQAGDRALFYSDGLVEAHNPRGEMFGFPKLEGLVAEHGEEEGSLVDSLLEELKRFTGEGWEQEDDITLLTLQHSATRS
;
A
#
# COMPACT_ATOMS: atom_id res chain seq x y z
N MET A 1 38.05 13.53 -48.61
CA MET A 1 39.15 13.17 -47.68
C MET A 1 39.45 11.69 -47.87
N SER A 2 40.68 11.27 -47.63
CA SER A 2 41.05 9.86 -47.63
C SER A 2 40.49 9.13 -46.41
N ALA A 3 40.40 7.79 -46.48
CA ALA A 3 39.97 6.99 -45.32
C ALA A 3 40.77 7.25 -44.06
N GLU A 4 42.07 7.51 -44.14
CA GLU A 4 42.94 7.84 -43.02
C GLU A 4 42.67 9.24 -42.45
N GLU A 5 42.38 10.23 -43.31
CA GLU A 5 41.97 11.57 -42.88
C GLU A 5 40.62 11.53 -42.16
N ASN A 6 39.67 10.71 -42.63
CA ASN A 6 38.39 10.50 -41.94
C ASN A 6 38.55 9.84 -40.59
N LYS A 7 39.41 8.82 -40.44
CA LYS A 7 39.75 8.24 -39.12
C LYS A 7 40.35 9.28 -38.19
N ALA A 8 41.25 10.12 -38.70
CA ALA A 8 41.86 11.16 -37.89
C ALA A 8 40.84 12.22 -37.40
N LEU A 9 39.89 12.59 -38.27
CA LEU A 9 38.79 13.47 -37.90
C LEU A 9 37.93 12.86 -36.77
N VAL A 10 37.49 11.61 -36.89
CA VAL A 10 36.68 10.93 -35.92
C VAL A 10 37.43 10.75 -34.59
N ARG A 11 38.75 10.49 -34.60
CA ARG A 11 39.54 10.43 -33.36
C ARG A 11 39.57 11.79 -32.65
N ARG A 12 39.77 12.88 -33.37
CA ARG A 12 39.71 14.24 -32.80
C ARG A 12 38.33 14.55 -32.23
N PHE A 13 37.26 14.10 -32.89
CA PHE A 13 35.92 14.24 -32.43
C PHE A 13 35.68 13.50 -31.08
N PHE A 14 36.15 12.26 -30.97
CA PHE A 14 36.10 11.51 -29.70
C PHE A 14 36.97 12.15 -28.59
N GLU A 15 38.07 12.75 -28.95
CA GLU A 15 38.95 13.45 -28.01
C GLU A 15 38.29 14.74 -27.48
N ALA A 16 37.67 15.52 -28.35
CA ALA A 16 36.87 16.69 -27.98
C ALA A 16 35.70 16.33 -27.04
N GLN A 17 34.99 15.25 -27.31
CA GLN A 17 33.94 14.72 -26.41
C GLN A 17 34.54 14.39 -25.02
N LEU A 18 35.68 13.68 -24.99
CA LEU A 18 36.32 13.28 -23.75
C LEU A 18 36.81 14.49 -22.93
N GLN A 19 37.32 15.52 -23.59
CA GLN A 19 37.81 16.75 -22.96
C GLN A 19 36.67 17.72 -22.59
N GLY A 20 35.49 17.54 -23.17
CA GLY A 20 34.36 18.46 -23.04
C GLY A 20 34.54 19.75 -23.81
N ASP A 21 35.33 19.71 -24.89
CA ASP A 21 35.52 20.83 -25.79
C ASP A 21 34.35 20.93 -26.77
N LEU A 22 33.30 21.57 -26.30
CA LEU A 22 32.03 21.68 -27.03
C LEU A 22 32.15 22.54 -28.28
N ASP A 23 33.07 23.52 -28.28
CA ASP A 23 33.34 24.39 -29.46
C ASP A 23 34.03 23.57 -30.55
N ALA A 24 35.07 22.81 -30.21
CA ALA A 24 35.71 21.91 -31.15
C ALA A 24 34.78 20.85 -31.72
N LEU A 25 33.82 20.31 -30.92
CA LEU A 25 32.81 19.43 -31.42
C LEU A 25 31.95 20.10 -32.48
N LYS A 26 31.46 21.30 -32.20
CA LYS A 26 30.61 22.07 -33.10
C LYS A 26 31.31 22.38 -34.40
N GLU A 27 32.62 22.69 -34.40
CA GLU A 27 33.40 22.94 -35.61
C GLU A 27 33.63 21.69 -36.49
N MET A 28 33.57 20.49 -35.89
CA MET A 28 33.74 19.22 -36.58
C MET A 28 32.43 18.62 -37.08
N MET A 29 31.28 19.13 -36.67
CA MET A 29 29.94 18.66 -37.04
C MET A 29 29.39 19.47 -38.24
N ALA A 30 28.70 18.81 -39.15
CA ALA A 30 27.95 19.49 -40.19
C ALA A 30 26.74 20.26 -39.60
N GLU A 31 26.32 21.34 -40.24
CA GLU A 31 25.16 22.12 -39.80
C GLU A 31 23.87 21.28 -39.76
N ASP A 32 23.76 20.29 -40.64
CA ASP A 32 22.67 19.33 -40.76
C ASP A 32 23.00 17.97 -40.10
N PHE A 33 23.92 17.93 -39.14
CA PHE A 33 24.28 16.70 -38.44
C PHE A 33 23.06 16.03 -37.80
N VAL A 34 23.01 14.68 -37.89
CA VAL A 34 21.95 13.85 -37.33
C VAL A 34 22.55 12.75 -36.46
N ASP A 35 22.17 12.71 -35.20
CA ASP A 35 22.34 11.57 -34.33
C ASP A 35 21.13 10.64 -34.47
N HIS A 36 21.36 9.40 -34.91
CA HIS A 36 20.32 8.40 -35.12
C HIS A 36 19.96 7.60 -33.84
N ARG A 37 20.65 7.83 -32.74
CA ARG A 37 20.36 7.19 -31.47
C ARG A 37 20.24 8.23 -30.35
N VAL A 38 19.20 9.00 -30.41
CA VAL A 38 18.87 10.00 -29.38
C VAL A 38 18.22 9.38 -28.16
N PHE A 39 18.51 9.93 -26.98
CA PHE A 39 17.80 9.62 -25.76
C PHE A 39 16.39 10.26 -25.79
N PRO A 40 15.41 9.72 -25.00
CA PRO A 40 14.10 10.33 -24.88
C PRO A 40 14.18 11.82 -24.49
N GLY A 41 13.64 12.70 -25.36
CA GLY A 41 13.66 14.14 -25.14
C GLY A 41 14.89 14.87 -25.69
N GLN A 42 15.86 14.18 -26.29
CA GLN A 42 17.01 14.76 -26.96
C GLN A 42 16.63 15.13 -28.41
N ASP A 43 17.07 16.32 -28.84
CA ASP A 43 17.02 16.73 -30.25
C ASP A 43 18.10 15.98 -31.05
N PRO A 44 17.79 15.38 -32.22
CA PRO A 44 18.77 14.65 -33.03
C PRO A 44 19.82 15.54 -33.70
N GLY A 45 19.67 16.85 -33.70
CA GLY A 45 20.59 17.79 -34.30
C GLY A 45 21.84 18.13 -33.46
N PRO A 46 22.74 18.98 -34.00
CA PRO A 46 24.03 19.30 -33.37
C PRO A 46 23.89 19.84 -31.94
N GLU A 47 22.89 20.69 -31.66
CA GLU A 47 22.71 21.29 -30.34
C GLU A 47 22.22 20.28 -29.30
N GLY A 48 21.35 19.35 -29.68
CA GLY A 48 20.91 18.27 -28.84
C GLY A 48 22.05 17.31 -28.48
N TYR A 49 22.88 16.97 -29.48
CA TYR A 49 24.07 16.14 -29.26
C TYR A 49 25.08 16.77 -28.30
N ILE A 50 25.43 18.05 -28.51
CA ILE A 50 26.36 18.80 -27.66
C ILE A 50 25.83 18.85 -26.21
N ARG A 51 24.53 19.06 -26.02
CA ARG A 51 23.90 19.05 -24.69
C ARG A 51 24.03 17.68 -24.02
N ALA A 52 23.73 16.60 -24.76
CA ALA A 52 23.85 15.25 -24.23
C ALA A 52 25.30 14.92 -23.80
N VAL A 53 26.29 15.30 -24.61
CA VAL A 53 27.71 15.14 -24.24
C VAL A 53 28.09 15.91 -22.97
N ALA A 54 27.55 17.12 -22.80
CA ALA A 54 27.78 17.90 -21.59
C ALA A 54 27.15 17.28 -20.34
N GLU A 55 25.92 16.77 -20.46
CA GLU A 55 25.18 16.10 -19.39
C GLU A 55 25.85 14.79 -18.97
N ASP A 56 26.23 13.95 -19.95
CA ASP A 56 26.95 12.70 -19.69
C ASP A 56 28.27 12.97 -18.93
N ARG A 57 29.01 13.98 -19.36
CA ARG A 57 30.25 14.37 -18.67
C ARG A 57 30.03 14.85 -17.23
N ALA A 58 28.94 15.57 -17.00
CA ALA A 58 28.59 16.06 -15.66
C ALA A 58 28.23 14.94 -14.68
N SER A 59 27.93 13.75 -15.19
CA SER A 59 27.51 12.60 -14.38
C SER A 59 28.66 11.69 -13.95
N PHE A 60 29.83 11.79 -14.63
CA PHE A 60 30.94 10.87 -14.41
C PHE A 60 32.25 11.60 -14.12
N SER A 61 33.04 11.06 -13.16
CA SER A 61 34.45 11.37 -13.01
C SER A 61 35.34 10.28 -13.63
N ASN A 62 36.66 10.57 -13.76
CA ASN A 62 37.65 9.62 -14.26
C ASN A 62 37.32 8.99 -15.62
N VAL A 63 36.64 9.73 -16.48
CA VAL A 63 36.22 9.21 -17.80
C VAL A 63 37.43 8.94 -18.68
N ARG A 64 37.46 7.74 -19.25
CA ARG A 64 38.46 7.31 -20.24
C ARG A 64 37.75 6.69 -21.43
N ARG A 65 38.31 6.90 -22.62
CA ARG A 65 37.83 6.27 -23.86
C ARG A 65 39.01 5.60 -24.56
N ILE A 66 38.82 4.37 -24.95
CA ILE A 66 39.79 3.61 -25.75
C ILE A 66 39.14 3.29 -27.09
N VAL A 67 39.79 3.70 -28.17
CA VAL A 67 39.41 3.26 -29.54
C VAL A 67 40.15 1.94 -29.76
N GLU A 68 39.42 0.84 -29.62
CA GLU A 68 39.94 -0.52 -29.76
C GLU A 68 40.31 -0.85 -31.20
N ASP A 69 39.43 -0.46 -32.11
CA ASP A 69 39.55 -0.74 -33.52
C ASP A 69 38.83 0.30 -34.37
N GLN A 70 39.32 0.56 -35.58
CA GLN A 70 38.73 1.55 -36.47
C GLN A 70 38.93 1.17 -37.93
N VAL A 71 37.84 1.03 -38.69
CA VAL A 71 37.86 0.83 -40.12
C VAL A 71 37.18 1.99 -40.83
N ALA A 72 37.61 2.34 -42.00
CA ALA A 72 37.04 3.43 -42.77
C ALA A 72 36.96 3.10 -44.26
N THR A 73 35.94 3.66 -44.89
CA THR A 73 35.80 3.81 -46.36
C THR A 73 35.95 5.28 -46.74
N ASP A 74 35.58 5.66 -47.96
CA ASP A 74 35.71 7.03 -48.44
C ASP A 74 34.86 8.06 -47.67
N ASP A 75 33.73 7.66 -47.10
CA ASP A 75 32.79 8.54 -46.40
C ASP A 75 32.33 8.01 -45.00
N THR A 76 32.70 6.79 -44.66
CA THR A 76 32.19 6.13 -43.45
C THR A 76 33.35 5.65 -42.58
N VAL A 77 33.26 5.91 -41.27
CA VAL A 77 34.20 5.43 -40.24
C VAL A 77 33.42 4.62 -39.21
N VAL A 78 33.82 3.37 -39.03
CA VAL A 78 33.31 2.51 -37.96
C VAL A 78 34.37 2.39 -36.89
N SER A 79 33.98 2.67 -35.64
CA SER A 79 34.88 2.62 -34.49
C SER A 79 34.29 1.70 -33.43
N ARG A 80 35.10 0.80 -32.86
CA ARG A 80 34.77 0.03 -31.68
C ARG A 80 35.45 0.66 -30.45
N LEU A 81 34.65 0.99 -29.46
CA LEU A 81 35.07 1.79 -28.32
C LEU A 81 34.83 1.05 -26.99
N THR A 82 35.71 1.32 -26.04
CA THR A 82 35.48 1.07 -24.61
C THR A 82 35.56 2.42 -23.87
N LEU A 83 34.50 2.75 -23.14
CA LEU A 83 34.42 3.89 -22.25
C LEU A 83 34.39 3.39 -20.79
N THR A 84 35.15 4.03 -19.93
CA THR A 84 35.09 3.80 -18.47
C THR A 84 34.90 5.12 -17.77
N GLY A 85 34.22 5.12 -16.63
CA GLY A 85 34.05 6.31 -15.80
C GLY A 85 33.44 5.94 -14.46
N THR A 86 33.63 6.76 -13.45
CA THR A 86 33.01 6.61 -12.14
C THR A 86 31.74 7.46 -12.11
N HIS A 87 30.60 6.84 -11.86
CA HIS A 87 29.30 7.53 -11.75
C HIS A 87 29.14 8.13 -10.35
N ASP A 88 29.68 9.31 -10.12
CA ASP A 88 29.78 9.95 -8.80
C ASP A 88 29.46 11.46 -8.77
N GLN A 89 29.09 12.06 -9.92
CA GLN A 89 28.91 13.50 -10.05
C GLN A 89 27.44 13.91 -10.15
N GLY A 90 26.68 13.31 -11.05
CA GLY A 90 25.29 13.67 -11.34
C GLY A 90 24.43 12.47 -11.72
N GLU A 91 23.13 12.72 -11.90
CA GLU A 91 22.19 11.72 -12.37
C GLU A 91 22.54 11.25 -13.79
N PHE A 92 22.49 9.93 -14.03
CA PHE A 92 22.66 9.33 -15.35
C PHE A 92 21.59 8.28 -15.60
N ALA A 93 20.88 8.40 -16.70
CA ALA A 93 19.78 7.49 -17.12
C ALA A 93 18.74 7.26 -16.00
N GLY A 94 18.39 8.30 -15.23
CA GLY A 94 17.44 8.23 -14.13
C GLY A 94 18.00 7.58 -12.85
N MET A 95 19.31 7.46 -12.73
CA MET A 95 19.99 6.93 -11.53
C MET A 95 20.79 8.03 -10.84
N GLU A 96 20.61 8.17 -9.55
CA GLU A 96 21.47 8.96 -8.68
C GLU A 96 22.91 8.43 -8.69
N PRO A 97 23.92 9.26 -8.39
CA PRO A 97 25.31 8.85 -8.34
C PRO A 97 25.53 7.58 -7.49
N THR A 98 26.12 6.56 -8.11
CA THR A 98 26.32 5.24 -7.47
C THR A 98 27.71 5.09 -6.85
N GLY A 99 28.67 5.94 -7.23
CA GLY A 99 30.09 5.80 -6.88
C GLY A 99 30.79 4.61 -7.54
N MET A 100 30.14 3.91 -8.46
CA MET A 100 30.68 2.71 -9.12
C MET A 100 31.44 3.09 -10.39
N GLU A 101 32.51 2.34 -10.68
CA GLU A 101 33.14 2.35 -11.99
C GLU A 101 32.25 1.62 -13.00
N MET A 102 31.95 2.30 -14.09
CA MET A 102 31.12 1.77 -15.19
C MET A 102 31.94 1.56 -16.43
N ILE A 103 31.66 0.49 -17.16
CA ILE A 103 32.30 0.15 -18.42
C ILE A 103 31.23 0.05 -19.49
N PHE A 104 31.39 0.84 -20.53
CA PHE A 104 30.52 0.84 -21.70
C PHE A 104 31.32 0.42 -22.92
N THR A 105 30.79 -0.48 -23.72
CA THR A 105 31.35 -0.79 -25.03
C THR A 105 30.40 -0.31 -26.11
N ALA A 106 30.91 0.25 -27.18
CA ALA A 106 30.10 0.74 -28.29
C ALA A 106 30.74 0.46 -29.63
N ILE A 107 29.90 0.28 -30.64
CA ILE A 107 30.24 0.41 -32.05
C ILE A 107 29.58 1.69 -32.54
N VAL A 108 30.39 2.62 -33.01
CA VAL A 108 29.94 3.92 -33.51
C VAL A 108 30.28 4.03 -34.99
N ILE A 109 29.32 4.41 -35.76
CA ILE A 109 29.46 4.63 -37.21
C ILE A 109 29.27 6.12 -37.46
N HIS A 110 30.27 6.76 -38.09
CA HIS A 110 30.18 8.14 -38.52
C HIS A 110 30.18 8.22 -40.03
N ARG A 111 29.28 9.05 -40.56
CA ARG A 111 29.38 9.48 -41.96
C ARG A 111 30.07 10.84 -42.03
N VAL A 112 31.06 10.94 -42.90
CA VAL A 112 31.84 12.17 -43.13
C VAL A 112 31.44 12.75 -44.46
N SER A 113 31.04 14.02 -44.48
CA SER A 113 30.69 14.77 -45.70
C SER A 113 31.33 16.15 -45.66
N GLY A 114 31.97 16.58 -46.74
CA GLY A 114 32.61 17.90 -46.82
C GLY A 114 33.73 18.14 -45.78
N GLY A 115 34.29 17.08 -45.20
CA GLY A 115 35.31 17.20 -44.16
C GLY A 115 34.75 17.39 -42.75
N MET A 116 33.45 17.21 -42.56
CA MET A 116 32.75 17.29 -41.27
C MET A 116 31.98 16.00 -41.01
N ILE A 117 31.65 15.73 -39.74
CA ILE A 117 30.82 14.61 -39.33
C ILE A 117 29.37 14.99 -39.60
N ALA A 118 28.70 14.26 -40.48
CA ALA A 118 27.34 14.54 -40.89
C ALA A 118 26.30 13.66 -40.20
N GLU A 119 26.65 12.41 -39.87
CA GLU A 119 25.72 11.51 -39.14
C GLU A 119 26.47 10.60 -38.19
N GLU A 120 25.79 10.21 -37.11
CA GLU A 120 26.27 9.22 -36.15
C GLU A 120 25.18 8.15 -35.88
N TRP A 121 25.60 6.90 -35.92
CA TRP A 121 24.85 5.76 -35.35
C TRP A 121 25.70 5.10 -34.28
N SER A 122 25.11 4.81 -33.14
CA SER A 122 25.82 4.12 -32.07
C SER A 122 25.01 2.93 -31.52
N GLU A 123 25.68 1.81 -31.36
CA GLU A 123 25.15 0.64 -30.68
C GLU A 123 26.13 0.23 -29.58
N GLY A 124 25.64 0.04 -28.37
CA GLY A 124 26.51 -0.26 -27.25
C GLY A 124 25.83 -1.03 -26.12
N SER A 125 26.65 -1.68 -25.32
CA SER A 125 26.27 -2.31 -24.05
C SER A 125 26.61 -1.37 -22.88
N GLY A 126 26.07 -1.67 -21.72
CA GLY A 126 26.27 -0.91 -20.49
C GLY A 126 24.98 -0.26 -20.01
N LEU A 127 24.25 0.46 -20.83
CA LEU A 127 22.96 1.06 -20.44
C LEU A 127 21.89 0.00 -20.20
N ALA A 128 21.84 -1.04 -21.04
CA ALA A 128 20.91 -2.16 -20.87
C ALA A 128 21.19 -2.94 -19.59
N GLU A 129 22.48 -3.20 -19.29
CA GLU A 129 22.89 -3.90 -18.08
C GLU A 129 22.59 -3.07 -16.82
N LEU A 130 22.78 -1.75 -16.86
CA LEU A 130 22.43 -0.85 -15.76
C LEU A 130 20.93 -0.81 -15.50
N THR A 131 20.14 -0.72 -16.57
CA THR A 131 18.67 -0.76 -16.46
C THR A 131 18.20 -2.08 -15.86
N GLN A 132 18.80 -3.19 -16.29
CA GLN A 132 18.51 -4.51 -15.75
C GLN A 132 18.90 -4.63 -14.27
N GLN A 133 20.10 -4.17 -13.87
CA GLN A 133 20.53 -4.18 -12.47
C GLN A 133 19.63 -3.33 -11.57
N ARG A 134 19.18 -2.16 -12.06
CA ARG A 134 18.21 -1.32 -11.37
C ARG A 134 16.90 -2.06 -11.15
N LEU A 135 16.36 -2.66 -12.21
CA LEU A 135 15.11 -3.42 -12.15
C LEU A 135 15.22 -4.60 -11.17
N GLU A 136 16.34 -5.34 -11.22
CA GLU A 136 16.59 -6.43 -10.28
C GLU A 136 16.68 -5.95 -8.82
N LYS A 137 17.30 -4.79 -8.58
CA LYS A 137 17.38 -4.19 -7.25
C LYS A 137 15.99 -3.78 -6.75
N GLU A 138 15.20 -3.11 -7.59
CA GLU A 138 13.83 -2.71 -7.26
C GLU A 138 12.93 -3.94 -6.98
N MET A 139 13.09 -5.00 -7.77
CA MET A 139 12.36 -6.28 -7.54
C MET A 139 12.75 -6.92 -6.20
N ARG A 140 14.04 -7.01 -5.88
CA ARG A 140 14.51 -7.56 -4.60
C ARG A 140 14.03 -6.76 -3.40
N GLU A 141 14.03 -5.43 -3.50
CA GLU A 141 13.52 -4.56 -2.45
C GLU A 141 12.01 -4.76 -2.25
N ARG A 142 11.25 -4.85 -3.35
CA ARG A 142 9.82 -5.14 -3.33
C ARG A 142 9.52 -6.51 -2.70
N GLU A 143 10.25 -7.54 -3.09
CA GLU A 143 10.12 -8.89 -2.51
C GLU A 143 10.42 -8.90 -1.00
N ARG A 144 11.43 -8.13 -0.57
CA ARG A 144 11.76 -7.98 0.85
C ARG A 144 10.64 -7.35 1.64
N ILE A 145 10.10 -6.22 1.14
CA ILE A 145 8.96 -5.53 1.77
C ILE A 145 7.75 -6.45 1.84
N GLU A 146 7.44 -7.19 0.77
CA GLU A 146 6.34 -8.16 0.78
C GLU A 146 6.53 -9.28 1.81
N GLN A 147 7.77 -9.76 2.00
CA GLN A 147 8.06 -10.76 3.02
C GLN A 147 7.89 -10.20 4.44
N GLU A 148 8.34 -8.98 4.70
CA GLU A 148 8.16 -8.29 5.98
C GLU A 148 6.67 -8.08 6.29
N LEU A 149 5.87 -7.66 5.30
CA LEU A 149 4.41 -7.52 5.44
C LEU A 149 3.71 -8.86 5.70
N ARG A 150 4.14 -9.97 5.08
CA ARG A 150 3.60 -11.31 5.37
C ARG A 150 3.88 -11.74 6.82
N VAL A 151 5.02 -11.36 7.37
CA VAL A 151 5.33 -11.60 8.79
C VAL A 151 4.42 -10.75 9.69
N ALA A 152 4.26 -9.46 9.39
CA ALA A 152 3.35 -8.58 10.11
C ALA A 152 1.90 -9.11 10.09
N HIS A 153 1.42 -9.57 8.93
CA HIS A 153 0.11 -10.21 8.80
C HIS A 153 -0.06 -11.41 9.74
N ARG A 154 0.93 -12.31 9.80
CA ARG A 154 0.87 -13.47 10.71
C ARG A 154 0.82 -13.07 12.18
N ILE A 155 1.56 -12.03 12.57
CA ILE A 155 1.53 -11.51 13.94
C ILE A 155 0.17 -10.91 14.24
N GLN A 156 -0.40 -10.13 13.32
CA GLN A 156 -1.72 -9.53 13.44
C GLN A 156 -2.81 -10.61 13.57
N GLN A 157 -2.79 -11.64 12.72
CA GLN A 157 -3.71 -12.77 12.78
C GLN A 157 -3.64 -13.52 14.13
N ALA A 158 -2.47 -13.55 14.76
CA ALA A 158 -2.32 -14.14 16.10
C ALA A 158 -2.94 -13.28 17.22
N SER A 159 -3.20 -11.99 16.96
CA SER A 159 -3.89 -11.09 17.89
C SER A 159 -5.40 -11.21 17.82
N LEU A 160 -5.95 -11.74 16.72
CA LEU A 160 -7.37 -12.00 16.55
C LEU A 160 -7.78 -13.32 17.22
N PRO A 161 -9.07 -13.53 17.53
CA PRO A 161 -9.56 -14.74 18.18
C PRO A 161 -9.35 -15.97 17.27
N ARG A 162 -8.81 -17.05 17.85
CA ARG A 162 -8.56 -18.30 17.12
C ARG A 162 -9.81 -19.13 16.84
N ALA A 163 -10.86 -18.91 17.60
CA ALA A 163 -12.11 -19.62 17.47
C ALA A 163 -13.26 -18.77 17.97
N VAL A 164 -14.43 -18.95 17.37
CA VAL A 164 -15.68 -18.36 17.83
C VAL A 164 -16.16 -19.14 19.06
N PRO A 165 -16.52 -18.47 20.15
CA PRO A 165 -17.11 -19.13 21.31
C PRO A 165 -18.40 -19.89 20.94
N LYS A 166 -18.56 -21.07 21.51
CA LYS A 166 -19.81 -21.82 21.39
C LYS A 166 -20.64 -21.56 22.63
N LEU A 167 -21.78 -20.93 22.46
CA LEU A 167 -22.75 -20.66 23.52
C LEU A 167 -24.04 -21.41 23.18
N GLU A 168 -24.60 -22.09 24.18
CA GLU A 168 -25.88 -22.75 24.01
C GLU A 168 -27.00 -21.73 23.81
N GLY A 169 -27.87 -21.96 22.83
CA GLY A 169 -28.91 -21.02 22.44
C GLY A 169 -28.45 -19.82 21.60
N TRP A 170 -27.17 -19.72 21.27
CA TRP A 170 -26.62 -18.59 20.51
C TRP A 170 -25.87 -19.03 19.28
N LYS A 171 -26.01 -18.28 18.20
CA LYS A 171 -25.24 -18.41 16.95
C LYS A 171 -24.42 -17.16 16.74
N ILE A 172 -23.09 -17.33 16.68
CA ILE A 172 -22.15 -16.26 16.38
C ILE A 172 -21.53 -16.55 15.02
N THR A 173 -21.59 -15.58 14.10
CA THR A 173 -20.88 -15.65 12.83
C THR A 173 -20.05 -14.40 12.63
N HIS A 174 -18.93 -14.52 11.94
CA HIS A 174 -18.06 -13.38 11.69
C HIS A 174 -17.41 -13.47 10.30
N ARG A 175 -17.01 -12.33 9.83
CA ARG A 175 -16.13 -12.18 8.66
C ARG A 175 -15.14 -11.06 8.91
N TYR A 176 -13.89 -11.32 8.60
CA TYR A 176 -12.84 -10.34 8.61
C TYR A 176 -12.13 -10.36 7.26
N GLN A 177 -12.10 -9.24 6.56
CA GLN A 177 -11.52 -9.10 5.24
C GLN A 177 -10.73 -7.78 5.20
N PRO A 178 -9.40 -7.84 5.39
CA PRO A 178 -8.59 -6.63 5.30
C PRO A 178 -8.47 -6.15 3.85
N ALA A 179 -8.42 -4.82 3.65
CA ALA A 179 -8.23 -4.18 2.35
C ALA A 179 -6.79 -4.33 1.83
N SER A 180 -5.83 -4.53 2.73
CA SER A 180 -4.42 -4.73 2.42
C SER A 180 -3.87 -5.99 3.12
N GLN A 181 -2.55 -6.19 3.08
CA GLN A 181 -1.93 -7.33 3.78
C GLN A 181 -2.12 -7.28 5.30
N VAL A 182 -2.25 -6.09 5.88
CA VAL A 182 -2.54 -5.86 7.30
C VAL A 182 -3.57 -4.73 7.41
N GLY A 183 -4.47 -4.81 8.38
CA GLY A 183 -5.58 -3.87 8.59
C GLY A 183 -5.58 -3.18 9.94
N GLY A 184 -6.43 -2.17 10.09
CA GLY A 184 -6.72 -1.47 11.34
C GLY A 184 -7.85 -2.12 12.13
N ASP A 185 -8.76 -2.77 11.44
CA ASP A 185 -9.92 -3.44 12.01
C ASP A 185 -9.57 -4.62 12.93
N PHE A 186 -10.39 -4.80 13.94
CA PHE A 186 -10.30 -5.97 14.81
C PHE A 186 -11.65 -6.36 15.42
N TYR A 187 -11.73 -7.61 15.83
CA TYR A 187 -12.80 -8.14 16.69
C TYR A 187 -12.19 -9.12 17.69
N ASP A 188 -12.84 -9.28 18.83
CA ASP A 188 -12.40 -10.28 19.83
C ASP A 188 -13.58 -10.78 20.67
N PHE A 189 -13.34 -11.91 21.36
CA PHE A 189 -14.26 -12.52 22.29
C PHE A 189 -13.54 -12.79 23.61
N HIS A 190 -14.11 -12.29 24.68
CA HIS A 190 -13.55 -12.50 26.02
C HIS A 190 -14.50 -13.37 26.85
N ALA A 191 -14.04 -14.57 27.22
CA ALA A 191 -14.73 -15.33 28.24
C ALA A 191 -14.56 -14.62 29.60
N LEU A 192 -15.66 -14.22 30.19
CA LEU A 192 -15.73 -13.51 31.48
C LEU A 192 -16.23 -14.44 32.59
N SER A 193 -16.23 -13.92 33.83
CA SER A 193 -16.84 -14.60 34.97
C SER A 193 -18.34 -14.90 34.73
N ASP A 194 -18.86 -15.86 35.48
CA ASP A 194 -20.28 -16.25 35.45
C ASP A 194 -20.80 -16.64 34.06
N GLY A 195 -19.94 -17.17 33.18
CA GLY A 195 -20.33 -17.61 31.83
C GLY A 195 -20.67 -16.49 30.85
N LYS A 196 -20.41 -15.24 31.21
CA LYS A 196 -20.64 -14.09 30.33
C LYS A 196 -19.60 -14.02 29.22
N LEU A 197 -19.98 -13.40 28.12
CA LEU A 197 -19.16 -13.20 26.94
C LEU A 197 -18.98 -11.72 26.63
N GLY A 198 -17.73 -11.25 26.65
CA GLY A 198 -17.34 -9.97 26.06
C GLY A 198 -17.20 -10.09 24.55
N LEU A 199 -17.80 -9.15 23.82
CA LEU A 199 -17.69 -9.01 22.36
C LEU A 199 -17.11 -7.66 22.04
N ILE A 200 -16.17 -7.63 21.13
CA ILE A 200 -15.48 -6.40 20.71
C ILE A 200 -15.46 -6.31 19.18
N ILE A 201 -15.69 -5.11 18.70
CA ILE A 201 -15.31 -4.70 17.34
C ILE A 201 -14.67 -3.32 17.43
N GLY A 202 -13.68 -3.04 16.62
CA GLY A 202 -13.03 -1.74 16.59
C GLY A 202 -12.18 -1.58 15.35
N ASP A 203 -11.75 -0.34 15.12
CA ASP A 203 -10.86 0.06 14.05
C ASP A 203 -9.83 1.06 14.54
N ALA A 204 -8.57 0.87 14.15
CA ALA A 204 -7.47 1.78 14.41
C ALA A 204 -7.25 2.70 13.20
N THR A 205 -7.31 4.01 13.43
CA THR A 205 -7.12 4.99 12.36
C THR A 205 -5.87 4.80 11.53
N GLY A 206 -6.01 4.99 10.21
CA GLY A 206 -4.95 4.84 9.23
C GLY A 206 -4.95 3.46 8.59
N LYS A 207 -3.92 3.17 7.79
CA LYS A 207 -3.84 1.91 7.03
C LYS A 207 -2.46 1.29 7.15
N GLY A 208 -2.37 -0.01 6.88
CA GLY A 208 -1.11 -0.74 6.85
C GLY A 208 -0.48 -0.98 8.23
N VAL A 209 0.84 -1.08 8.26
CA VAL A 209 1.59 -1.50 9.46
C VAL A 209 1.36 -0.63 10.69
N PRO A 210 1.30 0.71 10.62
CA PRO A 210 1.02 1.55 11.79
C PRO A 210 -0.33 1.24 12.44
N ALA A 211 -1.41 1.15 11.65
CA ALA A 211 -2.74 0.81 12.13
C ALA A 211 -2.78 -0.60 12.76
N ALA A 212 -2.14 -1.58 12.09
CA ALA A 212 -2.04 -2.94 12.60
C ALA A 212 -1.32 -3.06 13.95
N LEU A 213 -0.29 -2.26 14.20
CA LEU A 213 0.42 -2.22 15.49
C LEU A 213 -0.44 -1.61 16.60
N VAL A 214 -1.15 -0.52 16.30
CA VAL A 214 -2.09 0.12 17.24
C VAL A 214 -3.23 -0.84 17.56
N MET A 215 -3.80 -1.49 16.56
CA MET A 215 -4.82 -2.52 16.71
C MET A 215 -4.36 -3.64 17.64
N ALA A 216 -3.20 -4.26 17.36
CA ALA A 216 -2.68 -5.37 18.16
C ALA A 216 -2.42 -4.98 19.62
N THR A 217 -1.90 -3.76 19.84
CA THR A 217 -1.68 -3.20 21.17
C THR A 217 -3.01 -3.01 21.90
N THR A 218 -4.01 -2.43 21.23
CA THR A 218 -5.34 -2.20 21.80
C THR A 218 -6.06 -3.51 22.14
N CYS A 219 -6.00 -4.51 21.25
CA CYS A 219 -6.54 -5.86 21.53
C CYS A 219 -5.91 -6.46 22.78
N GLY A 220 -4.58 -6.37 22.92
CA GLY A 220 -3.86 -6.86 24.09
C GLY A 220 -4.29 -6.16 25.40
N MET A 221 -4.46 -4.84 25.35
CA MET A 221 -4.93 -4.04 26.50
C MET A 221 -6.38 -4.38 26.87
N LEU A 222 -7.30 -4.45 25.89
CA LEU A 222 -8.70 -4.82 26.11
C LEU A 222 -8.82 -6.18 26.79
N ARG A 223 -8.07 -7.17 26.28
CA ARG A 223 -8.06 -8.54 26.84
C ARG A 223 -7.51 -8.56 28.28
N ALA A 224 -6.41 -7.87 28.54
CA ALA A 224 -5.79 -7.83 29.86
C ALA A 224 -6.71 -7.14 30.89
N VAL A 225 -7.35 -6.03 30.52
CA VAL A 225 -8.27 -5.30 31.41
C VAL A 225 -9.53 -6.13 31.67
N ALA A 226 -10.15 -6.71 30.63
CA ALA A 226 -11.35 -7.51 30.76
C ALA A 226 -11.17 -8.76 31.65
N GLN A 227 -9.96 -9.33 31.70
CA GLN A 227 -9.63 -10.50 32.53
C GLN A 227 -9.18 -10.15 33.96
N SER A 228 -8.91 -8.89 34.26
CA SER A 228 -8.34 -8.49 35.56
C SER A 228 -9.35 -8.37 36.69
N ALA A 229 -10.59 -8.03 36.37
CA ALA A 229 -11.70 -7.91 37.31
C ALA A 229 -13.04 -7.85 36.55
N ASP A 230 -14.15 -7.94 37.29
CA ASP A 230 -15.52 -7.81 36.75
C ASP A 230 -15.87 -6.35 36.44
N TYR A 231 -15.23 -5.79 35.44
CA TYR A 231 -15.50 -4.44 34.97
C TYR A 231 -16.69 -4.42 33.99
N SER A 232 -17.44 -3.34 34.08
CA SER A 232 -18.48 -3.03 33.09
C SER A 232 -17.84 -2.59 31.73
N PRO A 233 -18.59 -2.60 30.61
CA PRO A 233 -18.08 -2.18 29.32
C PRO A 233 -17.43 -0.77 29.32
N GLY A 234 -18.08 0.20 29.98
CA GLY A 234 -17.58 1.57 30.07
C GLY A 234 -16.31 1.68 30.91
N GLU A 235 -16.21 0.91 32.01
CA GLU A 235 -14.99 0.86 32.82
C GLU A 235 -13.83 0.22 32.07
N ILE A 236 -14.07 -0.82 31.27
CA ILE A 236 -13.04 -1.44 30.41
C ILE A 236 -12.51 -0.43 29.42
N LEU A 237 -13.40 0.25 28.67
CA LEU A 237 -13.00 1.26 27.67
C LEU A 237 -12.26 2.43 28.34
N ALA A 238 -12.71 2.92 29.49
CA ALA A 238 -12.03 4.00 30.22
C ALA A 238 -10.61 3.62 30.65
N ARG A 239 -10.41 2.41 31.18
CA ARG A 239 -9.08 1.92 31.59
C ARG A 239 -8.14 1.71 30.41
N VAL A 240 -8.67 1.17 29.30
CA VAL A 240 -7.90 1.00 28.07
C VAL A 240 -7.52 2.36 27.48
N ASN A 241 -8.43 3.34 27.49
CA ASN A 241 -8.13 4.70 27.06
C ASN A 241 -6.98 5.32 27.85
N GLU A 242 -7.01 5.24 29.19
CA GLU A 242 -5.93 5.74 30.05
C GLU A 242 -4.58 5.07 29.76
N ALA A 243 -4.59 3.77 29.47
CA ALA A 243 -3.38 3.04 29.13
C ALA A 243 -2.88 3.33 27.70
N LEU A 244 -3.78 3.61 26.78
CA LEU A 244 -3.46 3.84 25.36
C LEU A 244 -2.96 5.25 25.10
N CYS A 245 -3.56 6.28 25.69
CA CYS A 245 -3.23 7.70 25.45
C CYS A 245 -1.72 8.03 25.51
N PRO A 246 -0.94 7.56 26.51
CA PRO A 246 0.50 7.84 26.54
C PRO A 246 1.33 7.01 25.54
N ASN A 247 0.74 5.99 24.91
CA ASN A 247 1.43 4.98 24.11
C ASN A 247 1.02 4.98 22.63
N ILE A 248 0.19 5.92 22.22
CA ILE A 248 -0.28 6.07 20.81
C ILE A 248 0.28 7.33 20.19
N ALA A 249 0.51 7.33 18.88
CA ALA A 249 0.95 8.53 18.17
C ALA A 249 -0.14 9.62 18.19
N ALA A 250 0.24 10.89 18.26
CA ALA A 250 -0.66 12.03 18.48
C ALA A 250 -1.80 12.20 17.45
N ASN A 251 -1.66 11.59 16.28
CA ASN A 251 -2.66 11.62 15.20
C ASN A 251 -3.39 10.30 14.99
N MET A 252 -3.23 9.36 15.92
CA MET A 252 -3.90 8.06 15.88
C MET A 252 -4.89 7.92 17.02
N PHE A 253 -5.97 7.19 16.78
CA PHE A 253 -6.98 6.82 17.76
C PHE A 253 -7.61 5.49 17.35
N VAL A 254 -8.42 4.92 18.21
CA VAL A 254 -9.10 3.66 17.94
C VAL A 254 -10.58 3.83 18.25
N THR A 255 -11.44 3.53 17.27
CA THR A 255 -12.86 3.35 17.50
C THR A 255 -13.11 1.96 18.06
N CYS A 256 -14.01 1.81 19.02
CA CYS A 256 -14.26 0.53 19.65
C CYS A 256 -15.69 0.44 20.21
N PHE A 257 -16.35 -0.67 19.93
CA PHE A 257 -17.61 -1.04 20.58
C PHE A 257 -17.33 -2.27 21.47
N TYR A 258 -17.63 -2.18 22.75
CA TYR A 258 -17.49 -3.26 23.71
C TYR A 258 -18.84 -3.64 24.27
N ALA A 259 -19.19 -4.92 24.21
CA ALA A 259 -20.45 -5.43 24.78
C ALA A 259 -20.19 -6.65 25.65
N ILE A 260 -20.98 -6.81 26.70
CA ILE A 260 -21.00 -8.00 27.57
C ILE A 260 -22.38 -8.64 27.46
N LEU A 261 -22.41 -9.87 26.96
CA LEU A 261 -23.60 -10.71 26.87
C LEU A 261 -23.65 -11.62 28.12
N ASP A 262 -24.80 -11.62 28.78
CA ASP A 262 -25.22 -12.69 29.65
C ASP A 262 -26.08 -13.67 28.84
N PRO A 263 -25.56 -14.87 28.51
CA PRO A 263 -26.25 -15.77 27.60
C PRO A 263 -27.53 -16.42 28.21
N GLU A 264 -27.64 -16.47 29.55
CA GLU A 264 -28.81 -17.06 30.20
C GLU A 264 -30.04 -16.13 30.15
N SER A 265 -29.83 -14.83 30.35
CA SER A 265 -30.88 -13.82 30.34
C SER A 265 -31.09 -13.11 29.00
N GLY A 266 -30.14 -13.25 28.06
CA GLY A 266 -30.10 -12.46 26.83
C GLY A 266 -29.71 -10.99 27.03
N ARG A 267 -29.37 -10.58 28.24
CA ARG A 267 -28.99 -9.21 28.56
C ARG A 267 -27.64 -8.86 27.94
N LEU A 268 -27.65 -7.82 27.11
CA LEU A 268 -26.46 -7.25 26.47
C LEU A 268 -26.21 -5.85 27.03
N VAL A 269 -25.16 -5.68 27.82
CA VAL A 269 -24.67 -4.37 28.29
C VAL A 269 -23.54 -3.91 27.39
N TYR A 270 -23.54 -2.64 26.98
CA TYR A 270 -22.56 -2.17 26.02
C TYR A 270 -22.14 -0.72 26.23
N ALA A 271 -20.96 -0.38 25.73
CA ALA A 271 -20.42 0.97 25.63
C ALA A 271 -19.75 1.18 24.26
N ASN A 272 -19.74 2.42 23.80
CA ASN A 272 -19.20 2.78 22.48
C ASN A 272 -18.13 3.87 22.63
N ALA A 273 -16.99 3.65 22.03
CA ALA A 273 -15.90 4.59 21.87
C ALA A 273 -15.76 5.06 20.40
N GLY A 274 -16.83 5.63 19.84
CA GLY A 274 -16.85 6.20 18.50
C GLY A 274 -16.95 5.22 17.33
N GLN A 275 -17.23 3.94 17.59
CA GLN A 275 -17.45 2.92 16.57
C GLN A 275 -18.82 3.06 15.94
N ASN A 276 -18.99 2.55 14.70
CA ASN A 276 -20.26 2.41 14.03
C ASN A 276 -21.27 1.72 14.94
N LEU A 277 -22.51 2.24 14.95
CA LEU A 277 -23.55 1.72 15.83
C LEU A 277 -24.03 0.35 15.34
N PRO A 278 -23.95 -0.70 16.17
CA PRO A 278 -24.47 -2.00 15.78
C PRO A 278 -25.97 -1.95 15.50
N CYS A 279 -26.40 -2.72 14.52
CA CYS A 279 -27.80 -2.83 14.11
C CYS A 279 -28.42 -4.07 14.78
N CYS A 280 -29.46 -3.87 15.58
CA CYS A 280 -30.21 -4.95 16.24
C CYS A 280 -31.57 -5.12 15.55
N ARG A 281 -31.85 -6.37 15.10
CA ARG A 281 -33.19 -6.75 14.60
C ARG A 281 -33.97 -7.38 15.73
N HIS A 282 -35.13 -6.83 15.99
CA HIS A 282 -36.14 -7.36 16.88
C HIS A 282 -37.44 -7.52 16.08
N GLU A 283 -37.98 -8.72 15.99
CA GLU A 283 -39.08 -9.07 15.08
C GLU A 283 -38.74 -8.64 13.63
N ASP A 284 -39.52 -7.72 13.04
CA ASP A 284 -39.33 -7.20 11.67
C ASP A 284 -38.74 -5.77 11.65
N ALA A 285 -38.29 -5.25 12.79
CA ALA A 285 -37.74 -3.91 12.90
C ALA A 285 -36.25 -3.96 13.22
N ALA A 286 -35.47 -3.13 12.52
CA ALA A 286 -34.07 -2.88 12.84
C ALA A 286 -33.92 -1.59 13.65
N SER A 287 -33.03 -1.60 14.63
CA SER A 287 -32.72 -0.43 15.45
C SER A 287 -31.23 -0.41 15.80
N GLU A 288 -30.68 0.77 16.05
CA GLU A 288 -29.26 0.93 16.43
C GLU A 288 -29.05 0.80 17.93
N LEU A 289 -27.98 0.13 18.33
CA LEU A 289 -27.52 0.11 19.74
C LEU A 289 -26.71 1.37 20.03
N ARG A 290 -27.37 2.39 20.54
CA ARG A 290 -26.79 3.75 20.71
C ARG A 290 -26.19 3.90 22.12
N ALA A 291 -24.89 4.18 22.18
CA ALA A 291 -24.18 4.68 23.37
C ALA A 291 -23.17 5.75 22.91
N ARG A 292 -22.84 6.70 23.79
CA ARG A 292 -21.95 7.83 23.48
C ARG A 292 -20.59 7.62 24.09
N GLY A 293 -19.55 7.98 23.35
CA GLY A 293 -18.16 8.00 23.80
C GLY A 293 -17.23 8.48 22.69
N MET A 294 -16.09 9.01 23.10
CA MET A 294 -15.03 9.44 22.18
C MET A 294 -14.12 8.25 21.86
N PRO A 295 -13.50 8.19 20.66
CA PRO A 295 -12.51 7.17 20.36
C PRO A 295 -11.40 7.06 21.41
N LEU A 296 -10.88 5.86 21.59
CA LEU A 296 -9.77 5.57 22.50
C LEU A 296 -8.48 6.24 22.00
N GLY A 297 -7.68 6.75 22.92
CA GLY A 297 -6.38 7.34 22.62
C GLY A 297 -6.41 8.82 22.25
N LEU A 298 -7.59 9.44 22.06
CA LEU A 298 -7.70 10.86 21.72
C LEU A 298 -7.32 11.77 22.88
N MET A 299 -7.82 11.49 24.08
CA MET A 299 -7.51 12.27 25.27
C MET A 299 -7.74 11.45 26.55
N PRO A 300 -6.95 11.67 27.59
CA PRO A 300 -7.16 10.99 28.86
C PRO A 300 -8.42 11.48 29.61
N GLY A 301 -8.83 10.75 30.64
CA GLY A 301 -9.95 11.13 31.52
C GLY A 301 -11.34 10.92 30.90
N MET A 302 -11.45 10.15 29.80
CA MET A 302 -12.73 9.88 29.16
C MET A 302 -13.57 8.87 29.95
N SER A 303 -14.88 9.12 30.00
CA SER A 303 -15.90 8.18 30.46
C SER A 303 -16.79 7.77 29.29
N TYR A 304 -17.31 6.56 29.35
CA TYR A 304 -18.13 5.97 28.30
C TYR A 304 -19.53 5.66 28.81
N GLU A 305 -20.53 6.12 28.08
CA GLU A 305 -21.94 5.85 28.41
C GLU A 305 -22.22 4.35 28.28
N GLU A 306 -22.86 3.78 29.27
CA GLU A 306 -23.33 2.40 29.22
C GLU A 306 -24.82 2.34 28.95
N LYS A 307 -25.20 1.38 28.11
CA LYS A 307 -26.59 1.04 27.79
C LYS A 307 -26.77 -0.46 27.88
N GLU A 308 -28.04 -0.87 27.94
CA GLU A 308 -28.38 -2.29 27.91
C GLU A 308 -29.60 -2.54 27.03
N THR A 309 -29.66 -3.74 26.49
CA THR A 309 -30.83 -4.30 25.82
C THR A 309 -30.95 -5.77 26.17
N ILE A 310 -32.10 -6.36 25.89
CA ILE A 310 -32.32 -7.80 26.02
C ILE A 310 -32.58 -8.35 24.62
N LEU A 311 -31.71 -9.27 24.19
CA LEU A 311 -31.91 -10.01 22.95
C LEU A 311 -32.80 -11.21 23.22
N GLN A 312 -34.02 -11.18 22.71
CA GLN A 312 -34.96 -12.26 22.83
C GLN A 312 -34.68 -13.39 21.82
N ALA A 313 -35.30 -14.56 22.01
CA ALA A 313 -35.18 -15.64 21.04
C ALA A 313 -35.68 -15.18 19.67
N GLY A 314 -34.86 -15.32 18.63
CA GLY A 314 -35.09 -14.81 17.28
C GLY A 314 -34.39 -13.48 16.98
N ASP A 315 -33.96 -12.72 18.00
CA ASP A 315 -33.25 -11.45 17.80
C ASP A 315 -31.86 -11.66 17.29
N ARG A 316 -31.38 -10.67 16.55
CA ARG A 316 -30.02 -10.64 15.99
C ARG A 316 -29.39 -9.25 16.09
N ALA A 317 -28.13 -9.19 16.53
CA ALA A 317 -27.33 -7.99 16.49
C ALA A 317 -26.21 -8.16 15.45
N LEU A 318 -26.03 -7.16 14.59
CA LEU A 318 -24.94 -7.03 13.62
C LEU A 318 -24.01 -5.92 14.10
N PHE A 319 -22.74 -6.26 14.30
CA PHE A 319 -21.62 -5.35 14.53
C PHE A 319 -20.81 -5.29 13.24
N TYR A 320 -20.36 -4.12 12.84
CA TYR A 320 -19.66 -3.93 11.57
C TYR A 320 -18.71 -2.73 11.62
N SER A 321 -17.70 -2.75 10.76
CA SER A 321 -16.81 -1.61 10.51
C SER A 321 -17.31 -0.75 9.36
N ASP A 322 -16.76 0.46 9.25
CA ASP A 322 -17.13 1.45 8.24
C ASP A 322 -16.90 1.01 6.80
N GLY A 323 -15.88 0.15 6.55
CA GLY A 323 -15.59 -0.35 5.22
C GLY A 323 -16.75 -1.05 4.51
N LEU A 324 -17.78 -1.52 5.25
CA LEU A 324 -19.01 -2.02 4.66
C LEU A 324 -19.89 -0.88 4.10
N VAL A 325 -20.16 0.13 4.93
CA VAL A 325 -21.12 1.20 4.60
C VAL A 325 -20.51 2.33 3.77
N GLU A 326 -19.20 2.49 3.82
CA GLU A 326 -18.46 3.48 3.06
C GLU A 326 -17.99 2.97 1.69
N ALA A 327 -18.17 1.68 1.39
CA ALA A 327 -17.83 1.12 0.08
C ALA A 327 -18.60 1.82 -1.06
N HIS A 328 -17.88 2.16 -2.13
CA HIS A 328 -18.42 2.89 -3.26
C HIS A 328 -18.72 1.98 -4.47
N ASN A 329 -19.78 2.30 -5.17
CA ASN A 329 -20.07 1.70 -6.47
C ASN A 329 -19.34 2.47 -7.60
N PRO A 330 -19.36 1.98 -8.87
CA PRO A 330 -18.72 2.67 -10.00
C PRO A 330 -19.25 4.09 -10.29
N ARG A 331 -20.34 4.51 -9.67
CA ARG A 331 -20.90 5.87 -9.78
C ARG A 331 -20.45 6.79 -8.65
N GLY A 332 -19.67 6.27 -7.68
CA GLY A 332 -19.25 7.00 -6.49
C GLY A 332 -20.34 7.12 -5.41
N GLU A 333 -21.39 6.29 -5.46
CA GLU A 333 -22.44 6.23 -4.43
C GLU A 333 -22.00 5.26 -3.33
N MET A 334 -22.14 5.65 -2.06
CA MET A 334 -21.84 4.79 -0.91
C MET A 334 -22.91 3.69 -0.75
N PHE A 335 -22.50 2.51 -0.26
CA PHE A 335 -23.41 1.44 0.15
C PHE A 335 -24.44 1.97 1.17
N GLY A 336 -23.96 2.65 2.19
CA GLY A 336 -24.70 3.49 3.10
C GLY A 336 -25.51 2.74 4.15
N PHE A 337 -25.82 3.47 5.19
CA PHE A 337 -26.56 3.00 6.35
C PHE A 337 -28.01 2.56 6.05
N PRO A 338 -28.81 3.32 5.27
CA PRO A 338 -30.19 2.95 5.00
C PRO A 338 -30.33 1.61 4.28
N LYS A 339 -29.36 1.30 3.40
CA LYS A 339 -29.35 0.02 2.68
C LYS A 339 -29.00 -1.12 3.62
N LEU A 340 -28.01 -0.94 4.50
CA LEU A 340 -27.65 -1.93 5.51
C LEU A 340 -28.85 -2.23 6.43
N GLU A 341 -29.50 -1.21 6.96
CA GLU A 341 -30.67 -1.33 7.85
C GLU A 341 -31.82 -2.11 7.20
N GLY A 342 -32.12 -1.80 5.92
CA GLY A 342 -33.11 -2.53 5.15
C GLY A 342 -32.78 -4.01 5.01
N LEU A 343 -31.52 -4.34 4.66
CA LEU A 343 -31.06 -5.72 4.52
C LEU A 343 -31.12 -6.50 5.85
N VAL A 344 -30.78 -5.86 6.96
CA VAL A 344 -30.86 -6.47 8.29
C VAL A 344 -32.30 -6.73 8.70
N ALA A 345 -33.21 -5.79 8.42
CA ALA A 345 -34.64 -5.94 8.72
C ALA A 345 -35.29 -7.05 7.90
N GLU A 346 -34.98 -7.13 6.61
CA GLU A 346 -35.60 -8.08 5.67
C GLU A 346 -35.06 -9.51 5.81
N HIS A 347 -33.81 -9.69 6.30
CA HIS A 347 -33.17 -11.01 6.35
C HIS A 347 -33.82 -11.94 7.37
N GLY A 348 -34.51 -12.98 6.89
CA GLY A 348 -35.18 -13.98 7.71
C GLY A 348 -34.25 -14.98 8.40
N GLU A 349 -34.78 -15.72 9.37
CA GLU A 349 -34.00 -16.77 10.09
C GLU A 349 -33.62 -17.95 9.19
N GLU A 350 -34.48 -18.27 8.19
CA GLU A 350 -34.31 -19.41 7.29
C GLU A 350 -33.41 -19.13 6.10
N GLU A 351 -32.98 -17.88 5.88
CA GLU A 351 -32.22 -17.44 4.69
C GLU A 351 -30.70 -17.67 4.78
N GLY A 352 -30.25 -18.38 5.82
CA GLY A 352 -28.82 -18.70 5.96
C GLY A 352 -28.02 -17.69 6.78
N SER A 353 -26.84 -17.30 6.33
CA SER A 353 -25.97 -16.37 7.05
C SER A 353 -26.20 -14.94 6.58
N LEU A 354 -26.64 -14.05 7.48
CA LEU A 354 -26.73 -12.60 7.18
C LEU A 354 -25.40 -12.04 6.69
N VAL A 355 -24.27 -12.51 7.25
CA VAL A 355 -22.92 -12.07 6.83
C VAL A 355 -22.67 -12.39 5.36
N ASP A 356 -23.01 -13.61 4.91
CA ASP A 356 -22.81 -14.01 3.52
C ASP A 356 -23.74 -13.22 2.58
N SER A 357 -25.01 -13.01 2.96
CA SER A 357 -25.96 -12.19 2.20
C SER A 357 -25.51 -10.75 2.04
N LEU A 358 -24.96 -10.15 3.11
CA LEU A 358 -24.41 -8.79 3.06
C LEU A 358 -23.20 -8.69 2.13
N LEU A 359 -22.30 -9.67 2.15
CA LEU A 359 -21.12 -9.69 1.26
C LEU A 359 -21.52 -9.92 -0.20
N GLU A 360 -22.51 -10.75 -0.48
CA GLU A 360 -23.05 -10.93 -1.83
C GLU A 360 -23.69 -9.64 -2.36
N GLU A 361 -24.45 -8.95 -1.51
CA GLU A 361 -25.08 -7.68 -1.89
C GLU A 361 -24.04 -6.57 -2.06
N LEU A 362 -23.01 -6.52 -1.20
CA LEU A 362 -21.88 -5.61 -1.36
C LEU A 362 -21.18 -5.84 -2.71
N LYS A 363 -20.85 -7.09 -3.04
CA LYS A 363 -20.22 -7.44 -4.31
C LYS A 363 -21.10 -7.05 -5.52
N ARG A 364 -22.41 -7.21 -5.40
CA ARG A 364 -23.37 -6.80 -6.44
C ARG A 364 -23.42 -5.28 -6.60
N PHE A 365 -23.33 -4.55 -5.48
CA PHE A 365 -23.36 -3.09 -5.44
C PHE A 365 -22.08 -2.47 -6.00
N THR A 366 -20.91 -2.98 -5.60
CA THR A 366 -19.61 -2.46 -6.02
C THR A 366 -19.22 -2.88 -7.44
N GLY A 367 -19.74 -4.01 -7.95
CA GLY A 367 -19.51 -4.50 -9.30
C GLY A 367 -18.18 -5.24 -9.48
N GLU A 368 -17.94 -5.66 -10.74
CA GLU A 368 -16.69 -6.36 -11.10
C GLU A 368 -15.50 -5.40 -11.11
N GLY A 369 -14.36 -5.86 -10.58
CA GLY A 369 -13.10 -5.08 -10.57
C GLY A 369 -13.01 -4.04 -9.46
N TRP A 370 -13.94 -4.03 -8.51
CA TRP A 370 -13.86 -3.16 -7.33
C TRP A 370 -12.62 -3.50 -6.49
N GLU A 371 -11.82 -2.51 -6.20
CA GLU A 371 -10.75 -2.59 -5.22
C GLU A 371 -11.30 -2.18 -3.86
N GLN A 372 -11.16 -3.06 -2.88
CA GLN A 372 -11.63 -2.80 -1.52
C GLN A 372 -10.91 -1.60 -0.92
N GLU A 373 -11.68 -0.59 -0.50
CA GLU A 373 -11.18 0.71 -0.04
C GLU A 373 -10.73 0.67 1.42
N ASP A 374 -11.45 -0.08 2.26
CA ASP A 374 -11.15 -0.24 3.68
C ASP A 374 -11.40 -1.65 4.19
N ASP A 375 -10.95 -1.95 5.40
CA ASP A 375 -11.16 -3.25 6.05
C ASP A 375 -12.65 -3.50 6.27
N ILE A 376 -13.10 -4.73 6.07
CA ILE A 376 -14.48 -5.14 6.29
C ILE A 376 -14.51 -6.16 7.41
N THR A 377 -15.10 -5.76 8.53
CA THR A 377 -15.32 -6.63 9.68
C THR A 377 -16.81 -6.70 9.97
N LEU A 378 -17.35 -7.91 9.95
CA LEU A 378 -18.73 -8.21 10.27
C LEU A 378 -18.80 -9.24 11.38
N LEU A 379 -19.63 -9.02 12.38
CA LEU A 379 -19.88 -9.95 13.47
C LEU A 379 -21.38 -9.98 13.74
N THR A 380 -21.99 -11.16 13.75
CA THR A 380 -23.40 -11.31 14.15
C THR A 380 -23.54 -12.14 15.42
N LEU A 381 -24.43 -11.71 16.28
CA LEU A 381 -24.87 -12.41 17.46
C LEU A 381 -26.37 -12.66 17.34
N GLN A 382 -26.78 -13.91 17.24
CA GLN A 382 -28.16 -14.30 17.09
C GLN A 382 -28.60 -15.20 18.25
N HIS A 383 -29.70 -14.84 18.92
CA HIS A 383 -30.37 -15.70 19.89
C HIS A 383 -31.24 -16.69 19.13
N SER A 384 -30.92 -17.99 19.20
CA SER A 384 -31.65 -19.02 18.48
C SER A 384 -33.09 -19.10 18.99
N ALA A 385 -34.05 -19.12 18.07
CA ALA A 385 -35.44 -19.44 18.45
C ALA A 385 -35.50 -20.84 19.07
N THR A 386 -36.10 -20.94 20.22
CA THR A 386 -36.31 -22.24 20.87
C THR A 386 -37.22 -23.06 19.96
N ARG A 387 -36.69 -24.10 19.30
CA ARG A 387 -37.54 -25.05 18.60
C ARG A 387 -38.37 -25.78 19.68
N SER A 388 -39.65 -25.39 19.80
CA SER A 388 -40.64 -26.13 20.56
C SER A 388 -40.97 -27.48 19.93
#